data_1bbbf68d2b65d78aec29614814535678
#
_entry.id   1bbbf68d2b65d78aec29614814535678
#
_cell.length_a   1.000
_cell.length_b   1.000
_cell.length_c   1.000
_cell.angle_alpha   90.00
_cell.angle_beta   90.00
_cell.angle_gamma   90.00
#
_symmetry.space_group_name_H-M   'P 1'
#
loop_
_entity.id
_entity.type
_entity.pdbx_description
1 polymer ?
#
loop_
_entity_poly.entity_id
_entity_poly.type
_entity_poly.pdbx_seq_one_letter_code
_entity_poly.pdbx_strand_id
1 'polypeptide(L)'
;MLDRQKTPPEPASPQSDWVERARRVLPAGGFGNFDPAIVIREGRGGRVWDETGREFVDYLIGSGPMLVGHGHPEVLEAVQAQLHRGFTFFASNAAGIELAEVICEAVPCAEQLRYVSTGSEADMYAM
;
A
#
# COMPACT_ATOMS: atom_id res chain seq x y z
N MET A 1 -50.90 -14.86 14.91
CA MET A 1 -49.47 -14.79 15.24
C MET A 1 -48.74 -15.29 14.03
N LEU A 2 -48.28 -14.36 13.15
CA LEU A 2 -47.67 -14.72 11.86
C LEU A 2 -46.20 -15.05 12.12
N ASP A 3 -45.87 -16.30 11.84
CA ASP A 3 -44.50 -16.83 11.86
C ASP A 3 -43.65 -16.10 10.80
N ARG A 4 -42.72 -15.24 11.25
CA ARG A 4 -41.74 -14.63 10.35
C ARG A 4 -40.79 -15.70 9.92
N GLN A 5 -41.00 -16.26 8.74
CA GLN A 5 -40.00 -17.08 8.05
C GLN A 5 -38.66 -16.36 8.05
N LYS A 6 -37.71 -16.87 8.81
CA LYS A 6 -36.30 -16.45 8.75
C LYS A 6 -35.80 -16.74 7.34
N THR A 7 -35.59 -15.69 6.57
CA THR A 7 -34.87 -15.77 5.31
C THR A 7 -33.52 -16.45 5.60
N PRO A 8 -33.13 -17.48 4.85
CA PRO A 8 -31.82 -18.10 5.03
C PRO A 8 -30.74 -17.03 4.88
N PRO A 9 -29.64 -17.12 5.66
CA PRO A 9 -28.55 -16.16 5.55
C PRO A 9 -28.03 -16.15 4.12
N GLU A 10 -27.87 -14.95 3.58
CA GLU A 10 -27.27 -14.73 2.27
C GLU A 10 -25.86 -15.35 2.26
N PRO A 11 -25.44 -16.05 1.18
CA PRO A 11 -24.11 -16.65 1.14
C PRO A 11 -23.07 -15.56 1.39
N ALA A 12 -22.11 -15.86 2.27
CA ALA A 12 -21.06 -14.92 2.66
C ALA A 12 -20.32 -14.44 1.40
N SER A 13 -20.24 -13.11 1.22
CA SER A 13 -19.46 -12.54 0.11
C SER A 13 -17.96 -12.79 0.36
N PRO A 14 -17.09 -12.87 -0.68
CA PRO A 14 -15.65 -12.98 -0.51
C PRO A 14 -15.07 -11.94 0.46
N GLN A 15 -15.60 -10.72 0.43
CA GLN A 15 -15.20 -9.64 1.34
C GLN A 15 -15.57 -9.93 2.80
N SER A 16 -16.73 -10.53 3.09
CA SER A 16 -17.15 -10.86 4.46
C SER A 16 -16.24 -11.90 5.11
N ASP A 17 -15.74 -12.88 4.35
CA ASP A 17 -14.76 -13.85 4.83
C ASP A 17 -13.43 -13.17 5.20
N TRP A 18 -12.91 -12.29 4.35
CA TRP A 18 -11.68 -11.54 4.64
C TRP A 18 -11.82 -10.65 5.88
N VAL A 19 -12.93 -9.94 6.02
CA VAL A 19 -13.22 -9.10 7.19
C VAL A 19 -13.26 -9.93 8.48
N GLU A 20 -13.89 -11.11 8.46
CA GLU A 20 -13.93 -12.01 9.61
C GLU A 20 -12.54 -12.54 9.97
N ARG A 21 -11.75 -12.92 8.98
CA ARG A 21 -10.36 -13.37 9.16
C ARG A 21 -9.49 -12.24 9.74
N ALA A 22 -9.63 -11.02 9.22
CA ALA A 22 -8.91 -9.86 9.72
C ALA A 22 -9.21 -9.58 11.19
N ARG A 23 -10.48 -9.67 11.62
CA ARG A 23 -10.88 -9.50 13.03
C ARG A 23 -10.20 -10.47 13.99
N ARG A 24 -9.82 -11.66 13.52
CA ARG A 24 -9.15 -12.66 14.37
C ARG A 24 -7.67 -12.39 14.59
N VAL A 25 -7.00 -11.69 13.67
CA VAL A 25 -5.54 -11.59 13.65
C VAL A 25 -5.00 -10.15 13.65
N LEU A 26 -5.86 -9.16 13.39
CA LEU A 26 -5.45 -7.75 13.35
C LEU A 26 -6.14 -6.95 14.45
N PRO A 27 -5.43 -6.07 15.16
CA PRO A 27 -6.03 -5.12 16.08
C PRO A 27 -7.12 -4.29 15.36
N ALA A 28 -8.28 -4.11 15.99
CA ALA A 28 -9.44 -3.44 15.41
C ALA A 28 -9.95 -4.03 14.08
N GLY A 29 -9.49 -5.22 13.68
CA GLY A 29 -9.92 -5.92 12.47
C GLY A 29 -9.39 -5.35 11.15
N GLY A 30 -8.32 -4.54 11.18
CA GLY A 30 -7.75 -3.93 9.99
C GLY A 30 -6.36 -3.34 10.22
N PHE A 31 -5.82 -2.66 9.21
CA PHE A 31 -4.50 -2.01 9.28
C PHE A 31 -4.51 -0.63 9.97
N GLY A 32 -5.64 -0.19 10.50
CA GLY A 32 -5.76 0.96 11.40
C GLY A 32 -6.09 2.30 10.73
N ASN A 33 -5.93 2.45 9.42
CA ASN A 33 -6.04 3.74 8.73
C ASN A 33 -7.29 3.90 7.87
N PHE A 34 -8.11 2.86 7.73
CA PHE A 34 -9.29 2.88 6.89
C PHE A 34 -10.40 1.95 7.44
N ASP A 35 -11.62 2.05 6.88
CA ASP A 35 -12.73 1.19 7.26
C ASP A 35 -12.37 -0.29 7.04
N PRO A 36 -12.31 -1.11 8.12
CA PRO A 36 -11.93 -2.51 8.01
C PRO A 36 -12.95 -3.37 7.25
N ALA A 37 -14.13 -2.82 6.93
CA ALA A 37 -15.12 -3.49 6.08
C ALA A 37 -14.77 -3.45 4.60
N ILE A 38 -13.79 -2.64 4.17
CA ILE A 38 -13.35 -2.53 2.78
C ILE A 38 -12.02 -3.26 2.62
N VAL A 39 -12.03 -4.33 1.81
CA VAL A 39 -10.84 -5.12 1.50
C VAL A 39 -10.51 -4.91 0.03
N ILE A 40 -9.42 -4.21 -0.25
CA ILE A 40 -8.99 -3.89 -1.62
C ILE A 40 -8.26 -5.07 -2.24
N ARG A 41 -8.64 -5.42 -3.45
CA ARG A 41 -8.05 -6.50 -4.25
C ARG A 41 -7.00 -6.00 -5.24
N GLU A 42 -7.27 -4.88 -5.89
CA GLU A 42 -6.40 -4.34 -6.94
C GLU A 42 -6.52 -2.82 -7.07
N GLY A 43 -5.51 -2.20 -7.69
CA GLY A 43 -5.51 -0.78 -8.02
C GLY A 43 -4.91 -0.51 -9.41
N ARG A 44 -5.42 0.53 -10.11
CA ARG A 44 -4.88 1.01 -11.37
C ARG A 44 -5.06 2.52 -11.49
N GLY A 45 -3.97 3.24 -11.71
CA GLY A 45 -4.01 4.71 -11.71
C GLY A 45 -4.59 5.24 -10.41
N GLY A 46 -5.57 6.11 -10.45
CA GLY A 46 -6.26 6.66 -9.31
C GLY A 46 -7.51 5.88 -8.86
N ARG A 47 -7.60 4.60 -9.16
CA ARG A 47 -8.77 3.76 -8.83
C ARG A 47 -8.36 2.46 -8.17
N VAL A 48 -9.23 1.97 -7.29
CA VAL A 48 -9.08 0.68 -6.61
C VAL A 48 -10.39 -0.11 -6.66
N TRP A 49 -10.29 -1.43 -6.57
CA TRP A 49 -11.44 -2.35 -6.54
C TRP A 49 -11.35 -3.23 -5.31
N ASP A 50 -12.47 -3.37 -4.62
CA ASP A 50 -12.58 -4.29 -3.49
C ASP A 50 -12.79 -5.75 -3.93
N GLU A 51 -12.83 -6.67 -2.97
CA GLU A 51 -13.02 -8.11 -3.21
C GLU A 51 -14.38 -8.44 -3.83
N THR A 52 -15.35 -7.52 -3.81
CA THR A 52 -16.64 -7.68 -4.50
C THR A 52 -16.62 -7.14 -5.92
N GLY A 53 -15.53 -6.48 -6.34
CA GLY A 53 -15.40 -5.81 -7.63
C GLY A 53 -15.97 -4.39 -7.66
N ARG A 54 -16.36 -3.83 -6.52
CA ARG A 54 -16.81 -2.43 -6.43
C ARG A 54 -15.63 -1.49 -6.61
N GLU A 55 -15.80 -0.53 -7.51
CA GLU A 55 -14.80 0.48 -7.83
C GLU A 55 -14.88 1.69 -6.89
N PHE A 56 -13.71 2.21 -6.50
CA PHE A 56 -13.56 3.46 -5.77
C PHE A 56 -12.54 4.36 -6.46
N VAL A 57 -12.74 5.67 -6.36
CA VAL A 57 -11.68 6.64 -6.66
C VAL A 57 -10.77 6.73 -5.44
N ASP A 58 -9.49 6.47 -5.65
CA ASP A 58 -8.51 6.48 -4.56
C ASP A 58 -7.87 7.87 -4.44
N TYR A 59 -8.36 8.66 -3.49
CA TYR A 59 -7.76 9.94 -3.12
C TYR A 59 -6.64 9.80 -2.07
N LEU A 60 -6.50 8.63 -1.45
CA LEU A 60 -5.49 8.39 -0.43
C LEU A 60 -4.12 8.08 -1.04
N ILE A 61 -4.12 7.37 -2.17
CA ILE A 61 -2.90 7.04 -2.96
C ILE A 61 -1.77 6.52 -2.05
N GLY A 62 -2.09 5.53 -1.21
CA GLY A 62 -1.13 4.93 -0.27
C GLY A 62 -0.60 5.89 0.80
N SER A 63 -1.35 6.93 1.16
CA SER A 63 -0.96 8.04 2.05
C SER A 63 0.17 8.92 1.48
N GLY A 64 0.20 9.08 0.16
CA GLY A 64 1.06 10.03 -0.55
C GLY A 64 2.13 9.43 -1.46
N PRO A 65 2.70 8.22 -1.23
CA PRO A 65 3.82 7.74 -2.05
C PRO A 65 3.46 7.35 -3.49
N MET A 66 2.19 7.08 -3.77
CA MET A 66 1.75 6.61 -5.10
C MET A 66 1.47 7.77 -6.08
N LEU A 67 2.40 8.72 -6.22
CA LEU A 67 2.23 9.94 -7.02
C LEU A 67 1.84 9.69 -8.47
N VAL A 68 2.31 8.62 -9.08
CA VAL A 68 1.99 8.23 -10.47
C VAL A 68 0.79 7.26 -10.54
N GLY A 69 0.13 6.99 -9.42
CA GLY A 69 -0.97 6.05 -9.29
C GLY A 69 -0.53 4.59 -9.21
N HIS A 70 -1.53 3.73 -9.00
CA HIS A 70 -1.31 2.28 -8.89
C HIS A 70 -0.91 1.68 -10.24
N GLY A 71 0.08 0.80 -10.22
CA GLY A 71 0.44 -0.03 -11.36
C GLY A 71 0.97 0.74 -12.57
N HIS A 72 1.71 1.85 -12.35
CA HIS A 72 2.30 2.60 -13.45
C HIS A 72 3.22 1.71 -14.30
N PRO A 73 3.04 1.64 -15.62
CA PRO A 73 3.74 0.65 -16.46
C PRO A 73 5.26 0.71 -16.38
N GLU A 74 5.85 1.90 -16.47
CA GLU A 74 7.30 2.07 -16.42
C GLU A 74 7.88 1.68 -15.05
N VAL A 75 7.15 1.97 -13.96
CA VAL A 75 7.56 1.56 -12.60
C VAL A 75 7.51 0.04 -12.48
N LEU A 76 6.45 -0.59 -12.98
CA LEU A 76 6.33 -2.06 -12.95
C LEU A 76 7.45 -2.73 -13.76
N GLU A 77 7.76 -2.22 -14.95
CA GLU A 77 8.85 -2.73 -15.78
C GLU A 77 10.20 -2.64 -15.06
N ALA A 78 10.53 -1.49 -14.48
CA ALA A 78 11.78 -1.29 -13.74
C ALA A 78 11.87 -2.21 -12.52
N VAL A 79 10.77 -2.35 -11.76
CA VAL A 79 10.71 -3.26 -10.60
C VAL A 79 10.87 -4.71 -11.03
N GLN A 80 10.17 -5.15 -12.09
CA GLN A 80 10.30 -6.51 -12.61
C GLN A 80 11.72 -6.84 -13.06
N ALA A 81 12.37 -5.92 -13.77
CA ALA A 81 13.77 -6.08 -14.16
C ALA A 81 14.70 -6.21 -12.94
N GLN A 82 14.49 -5.42 -11.89
CA GLN A 82 15.28 -5.49 -10.68
C GLN A 82 15.03 -6.75 -9.84
N LEU A 83 13.80 -7.28 -9.83
CA LEU A 83 13.47 -8.52 -9.09
C LEU A 83 14.33 -9.71 -9.53
N HIS A 84 14.64 -9.82 -10.82
CA HIS A 84 15.52 -10.88 -11.35
C HIS A 84 16.99 -10.71 -10.93
N ARG A 85 17.38 -9.53 -10.46
CA ARG A 85 18.74 -9.20 -10.01
C ARG A 85 18.89 -9.22 -8.49
N GLY A 86 17.77 -9.39 -7.76
CA GLY A 86 17.71 -9.26 -6.30
C GLY A 86 17.42 -7.82 -5.86
N PHE A 87 16.96 -7.65 -4.62
CA PHE A 87 16.50 -6.34 -4.13
C PHE A 87 16.78 -6.05 -2.64
N THR A 88 17.28 -7.00 -1.88
CA THR A 88 17.63 -6.77 -0.46
C THR A 88 19.12 -7.01 -0.28
N PHE A 89 19.90 -5.93 -0.35
CA PHE A 89 21.35 -5.98 -0.21
C PHE A 89 21.78 -5.29 1.09
N PHE A 90 22.73 -5.89 1.81
CA PHE A 90 23.35 -5.28 2.99
C PHE A 90 24.51 -4.33 2.63
N ALA A 91 24.70 -4.04 1.36
CA ALA A 91 25.74 -3.15 0.83
C ALA A 91 25.11 -2.07 -0.05
N SER A 92 25.88 -1.02 -0.33
CA SER A 92 25.48 0.01 -1.29
C SER A 92 25.20 -0.60 -2.66
N ASN A 93 24.23 -0.03 -3.35
CA ASN A 93 23.85 -0.44 -4.70
C ASN A 93 23.64 0.80 -5.59
N ALA A 94 23.77 0.62 -6.90
CA ALA A 94 23.72 1.72 -7.86
C ALA A 94 22.39 2.49 -7.80
N ALA A 95 21.25 1.79 -7.80
CA ALA A 95 19.94 2.43 -7.79
C ALA A 95 19.73 3.33 -6.56
N GLY A 96 20.21 2.92 -5.38
CA GLY A 96 20.16 3.74 -4.17
C GLY A 96 21.04 4.98 -4.27
N ILE A 97 22.23 4.86 -4.87
CA ILE A 97 23.15 6.01 -5.07
C ILE A 97 22.54 6.99 -6.08
N GLU A 98 22.06 6.53 -7.22
CA GLU A 98 21.40 7.34 -8.24
C GLU A 98 20.18 8.08 -7.68
N LEU A 99 19.35 7.43 -6.88
CA LEU A 99 18.23 8.10 -6.20
C LEU A 99 18.72 9.19 -5.23
N ALA A 100 19.80 8.94 -4.48
CA ALA A 100 20.38 9.94 -3.58
C ALA A 100 20.85 11.17 -4.35
N GLU A 101 21.52 10.99 -5.48
CA GLU A 101 21.97 12.08 -6.35
C GLU A 101 20.80 12.93 -6.84
N VAL A 102 19.73 12.29 -7.35
CA VAL A 102 18.52 12.99 -7.81
C VAL A 102 17.86 13.80 -6.68
N ILE A 103 17.79 13.25 -5.46
CA ILE A 103 17.19 13.96 -4.33
C ILE A 103 18.08 15.15 -3.90
N CYS A 104 19.39 14.97 -3.82
CA CYS A 104 20.31 16.05 -3.45
C CYS A 104 20.30 17.18 -4.52
N GLU A 105 20.15 16.85 -5.79
CA GLU A 105 20.00 17.86 -6.84
C GLU A 105 18.67 18.61 -6.76
N ALA A 106 17.57 17.91 -6.46
CA ALA A 106 16.23 18.49 -6.40
C ALA A 106 15.96 19.32 -5.14
N VAL A 107 16.65 19.04 -4.03
CA VAL A 107 16.40 19.64 -2.71
C VAL A 107 17.62 20.46 -2.27
N PRO A 108 17.59 21.80 -2.37
CA PRO A 108 18.76 22.66 -2.18
C PRO A 108 19.48 22.54 -0.82
N CYS A 109 18.77 22.09 0.23
CA CYS A 109 19.36 21.89 1.56
C CYS A 109 19.81 20.44 1.83
N ALA A 110 19.64 19.53 0.89
CA ALA A 110 20.03 18.14 1.03
C ALA A 110 21.44 17.92 0.48
N GLU A 111 22.47 18.17 1.29
CA GLU A 111 23.88 17.91 0.91
C GLU A 111 24.17 16.40 0.90
N GLN A 112 23.57 15.67 1.84
CA GLN A 112 23.65 14.21 1.97
C GLN A 112 22.32 13.68 2.50
N LEU A 113 22.03 12.43 2.27
CA LEU A 113 20.82 11.79 2.79
C LEU A 113 21.09 10.38 3.32
N ARG A 114 20.19 9.93 4.18
CA ARG A 114 20.14 8.58 4.69
C ARG A 114 18.76 7.99 4.47
N TYR A 115 18.69 6.79 3.93
CA TYR A 115 17.45 6.04 3.82
C TYR A 115 17.10 5.39 5.16
N VAL A 116 15.83 5.48 5.52
CA VAL A 116 15.23 4.85 6.71
C VAL A 116 13.86 4.29 6.35
N SER A 117 13.28 3.50 7.24
CA SER A 117 12.01 2.81 6.95
C SER A 117 10.76 3.57 7.44
N THR A 118 10.92 4.58 8.28
CA THR A 118 9.81 5.36 8.87
C THR A 118 10.17 6.83 9.05
N GLY A 119 9.15 7.70 9.09
CA GLY A 119 9.33 9.12 9.41
C GLY A 119 9.92 9.33 10.81
N SER A 120 9.51 8.53 11.80
CA SER A 120 10.07 8.60 13.16
C SER A 120 11.57 8.28 13.21
N GLU A 121 12.04 7.34 12.39
CA GLU A 121 13.47 7.09 12.24
C GLU A 121 14.19 8.25 11.55
N ALA A 122 13.54 8.87 10.54
CA ALA A 122 14.09 10.04 9.87
C ALA A 122 14.29 11.19 10.85
N ASP A 123 13.28 11.51 11.66
CA ASP A 123 13.35 12.56 12.68
C ASP A 123 14.44 12.26 13.73
N MET A 124 14.54 11.01 14.17
CA MET A 124 15.55 10.58 15.14
C MET A 124 16.99 10.73 14.61
N TYR A 125 17.22 10.45 13.32
CA TYR A 125 18.55 10.60 12.73
C TYR A 125 18.89 12.04 12.34
N ALA A 126 17.88 12.91 12.21
CA ALA A 126 18.07 14.33 11.90
C ALA A 126 18.43 15.19 13.14
N MET A 127 18.17 14.68 14.35
CA MET A 127 18.52 15.31 15.63
C MET A 127 19.93 14.95 16.08
#